data_7ab922d47bfc53645701b825b304bff7
#
_entry.id   7ab922d47bfc53645701b825b304bff7
#
_cell.length_a   1.000
_cell.length_b   1.000
_cell.length_c   1.000
_cell.angle_alpha   90.00
_cell.angle_beta   90.00
_cell.angle_gamma   90.00
#
_symmetry.space_group_name_H-M   'P 1'
#
loop_
_entity.id
_entity.type
_entity.pdbx_description
1 polymer ?
#
loop_
_entity_poly.entity_id
_entity_poly.type
_entity_poly.pdbx_seq_one_letter_code
_entity_poly.pdbx_strand_id
1 'polypeptide(L)'
;MKEKIELIKRNIIEIINEEIILELLKKKKSPVIYCGYEPSGEIHLGHLVSMTKLLYLQKAGFKIKVLFADWHAYLNQKGDWEFINSELKKWEKWFRAFGLEKAEFVKGSEIQRNFNYIDDVFNLALKNTINRGLRSMQTVARDIENAKISQVIYPLMQIADFKYLKVDGALGGIEQRKIHMLALESLKDINYKQPFLIHHELIPSLKGPEHGKMSSSIKESMISISDSDKEIQNKLNKAYCPEGEVKENPILSVIKLIIFPYHENFVIERPEKFGGKVEFKEYLDLEKSFLEKKIHPMDLKNSCAKYLSEILEKIRKRHKNI
;
A
#
# COMPACT_ATOMS: atom_id res chain seq x y z
N MET A 1 -20.32 -11.52 11.21
CA MET A 1 -20.39 -10.08 10.84
C MET A 1 -19.37 -9.26 11.63
N LYS A 2 -19.33 -9.37 12.97
CA LYS A 2 -18.37 -8.62 13.83
C LYS A 2 -16.91 -8.82 13.40
N GLU A 3 -16.48 -10.06 13.25
CA GLU A 3 -15.12 -10.42 12.81
C GLU A 3 -14.76 -9.82 11.43
N LYS A 4 -15.71 -9.85 10.47
CA LYS A 4 -15.49 -9.24 9.15
C LYS A 4 -15.25 -7.74 9.25
N ILE A 5 -16.03 -7.04 10.10
CA ILE A 5 -15.91 -5.59 10.31
C ILE A 5 -14.56 -5.29 10.97
N GLU A 6 -14.12 -6.11 11.90
CA GLU A 6 -12.79 -5.97 12.53
C GLU A 6 -11.66 -6.08 11.50
N LEU A 7 -11.69 -7.09 10.64
CA LEU A 7 -10.73 -7.24 9.53
C LEU A 7 -10.76 -6.04 8.57
N ILE A 8 -11.96 -5.51 8.28
CA ILE A 8 -12.13 -4.34 7.41
C ILE A 8 -11.53 -3.08 8.07
N LYS A 9 -11.64 -2.93 9.39
CA LYS A 9 -11.16 -1.74 10.11
C LYS A 9 -9.71 -1.82 10.59
N ARG A 10 -9.07 -2.98 10.48
CA ARG A 10 -7.69 -3.17 10.94
C ARG A 10 -6.69 -2.40 10.06
N ASN A 11 -5.78 -1.66 10.67
CA ASN A 11 -4.67 -0.93 10.00
C ASN A 11 -5.12 0.01 8.86
N ILE A 12 -6.15 0.80 9.11
CA ILE A 12 -6.63 1.83 8.19
C ILE A 12 -6.65 3.20 8.89
N ILE A 13 -6.64 4.25 8.09
CA ILE A 13 -6.84 5.63 8.54
C ILE A 13 -8.32 5.99 8.47
N GLU A 14 -8.97 5.67 7.33
CA GLU A 14 -10.37 6.02 7.09
C GLU A 14 -11.05 5.06 6.12
N ILE A 15 -12.38 5.01 6.22
CA ILE A 15 -13.27 4.44 5.20
C ILE A 15 -14.25 5.55 4.80
N ILE A 16 -14.37 5.81 3.52
CA ILE A 16 -15.36 6.73 2.96
C ILE A 16 -16.47 5.90 2.34
N ASN A 17 -17.74 6.28 2.56
CA ASN A 17 -18.93 5.54 2.16
C ASN A 17 -18.98 4.10 2.73
N GLU A 18 -18.69 3.94 4.03
CA GLU A 18 -18.69 2.62 4.72
C GLU A 18 -20.05 1.92 4.61
N GLU A 19 -21.14 2.68 4.53
CA GLU A 19 -22.50 2.17 4.38
C GLU A 19 -22.67 1.28 3.14
N ILE A 20 -21.95 1.56 2.05
CA ILE A 20 -21.98 0.71 0.84
C ILE A 20 -21.43 -0.68 1.15
N ILE A 21 -20.33 -0.78 1.91
CA ILE A 21 -19.75 -2.06 2.34
C ILE A 21 -20.78 -2.83 3.18
N LEU A 22 -21.36 -2.15 4.18
CA LEU A 22 -22.31 -2.76 5.11
C LEU A 22 -23.55 -3.26 4.37
N GLU A 23 -24.06 -2.50 3.40
CA GLU A 23 -25.20 -2.89 2.57
C GLU A 23 -24.89 -4.13 1.72
N LEU A 24 -23.75 -4.15 1.03
CA LEU A 24 -23.33 -5.31 0.23
C LEU A 24 -23.18 -6.57 1.08
N LEU A 25 -22.56 -6.46 2.25
CA LEU A 25 -22.39 -7.59 3.17
C LEU A 25 -23.73 -8.10 3.73
N LYS A 26 -24.67 -7.19 4.06
CA LYS A 26 -26.02 -7.56 4.50
C LYS A 26 -26.79 -8.31 3.41
N LYS A 27 -26.65 -7.91 2.15
CA LYS A 27 -27.25 -8.59 1.00
C LYS A 27 -26.51 -9.89 0.62
N LYS A 28 -25.54 -10.36 1.43
CA LYS A 28 -24.69 -11.52 1.15
C LYS A 28 -23.96 -11.45 -0.20
N LYS A 29 -23.72 -10.25 -0.71
CA LYS A 29 -22.88 -10.01 -1.88
C LYS A 29 -21.44 -9.85 -1.44
N SER A 30 -20.49 -10.35 -2.26
CA SER A 30 -19.06 -10.09 -2.05
C SER A 30 -18.71 -8.74 -2.66
N PRO A 31 -18.32 -7.73 -1.87
CA PRO A 31 -17.87 -6.45 -2.41
C PRO A 31 -16.63 -6.68 -3.30
N VAL A 32 -16.55 -5.97 -4.41
CA VAL A 32 -15.39 -6.00 -5.30
C VAL A 32 -14.54 -4.78 -5.05
N ILE A 33 -13.28 -4.97 -4.68
CA ILE A 33 -12.35 -3.89 -4.41
C ILE A 33 -11.08 -4.04 -5.26
N TYR A 34 -10.51 -2.92 -5.72
CA TYR A 34 -9.21 -2.96 -6.37
C TYR A 34 -8.16 -2.14 -5.63
N CYS A 35 -6.90 -2.48 -5.89
CA CYS A 35 -5.75 -1.65 -5.59
C CYS A 35 -4.86 -1.59 -6.82
N GLY A 36 -4.47 -0.38 -7.24
CA GLY A 36 -3.59 -0.13 -8.36
C GLY A 36 -2.13 -0.07 -7.92
N TYR A 37 -1.25 -0.64 -8.73
CA TYR A 37 0.19 -0.61 -8.50
C TYR A 37 0.91 -0.25 -9.79
N GLU A 38 1.85 0.69 -9.72
CA GLU A 38 2.78 1.01 -10.80
C GLU A 38 3.96 0.04 -10.74
N PRO A 39 4.09 -0.94 -11.67
CA PRO A 39 5.21 -1.88 -11.65
C PRO A 39 6.51 -1.16 -12.07
N SER A 40 7.25 -0.66 -11.08
CA SER A 40 8.40 0.22 -11.30
C SER A 40 9.55 -0.08 -10.35
N GLY A 41 10.15 -1.27 -10.47
CA GLY A 41 11.25 -1.73 -9.62
C GLY A 41 10.81 -2.73 -8.55
N GLU A 42 11.60 -2.86 -7.50
CA GLU A 42 11.40 -3.90 -6.49
C GLU A 42 10.18 -3.63 -5.59
N ILE A 43 9.46 -4.70 -5.26
CA ILE A 43 8.44 -4.67 -4.21
C ILE A 43 9.13 -4.47 -2.87
N HIS A 44 8.66 -3.51 -2.10
CA HIS A 44 9.19 -3.16 -0.78
C HIS A 44 8.09 -3.13 0.30
N LEU A 45 8.46 -2.96 1.56
CA LEU A 45 7.53 -3.02 2.69
C LEU A 45 6.33 -2.07 2.55
N GLY A 46 6.47 -0.92 1.89
CA GLY A 46 5.34 -0.03 1.60
C GLY A 46 4.24 -0.70 0.81
N HIS A 47 4.58 -1.57 -0.17
CA HIS A 47 3.60 -2.38 -0.91
C HIS A 47 3.00 -3.49 -0.04
N LEU A 48 3.78 -4.06 0.87
CA LEU A 48 3.28 -5.11 1.77
C LEU A 48 2.16 -4.61 2.69
N VAL A 49 2.11 -3.32 3.02
CA VAL A 49 0.99 -2.75 3.80
C VAL A 49 -0.33 -2.92 3.07
N SER A 50 -0.41 -2.50 1.80
CA SER A 50 -1.62 -2.66 0.99
C SER A 50 -1.90 -4.15 0.68
N MET A 51 -0.87 -4.96 0.39
CA MET A 51 -1.04 -6.40 0.17
C MET A 51 -1.59 -7.11 1.41
N THR A 52 -1.10 -6.79 2.62
CA THR A 52 -1.63 -7.29 3.90
C THR A 52 -3.10 -6.89 4.07
N LYS A 53 -3.43 -5.64 3.73
CA LYS A 53 -4.82 -5.17 3.79
C LYS A 53 -5.72 -5.91 2.81
N LEU A 54 -5.27 -6.16 1.59
CA LEU A 54 -6.00 -6.96 0.61
C LEU A 54 -6.26 -8.39 1.12
N LEU A 55 -5.30 -9.02 1.83
CA LEU A 55 -5.53 -10.32 2.47
C LEU A 55 -6.62 -10.27 3.55
N TYR A 56 -6.66 -9.23 4.38
CA TYR A 56 -7.74 -9.06 5.36
C TYR A 56 -9.09 -8.88 4.69
N LEU A 57 -9.16 -8.08 3.63
CA LEU A 57 -10.40 -7.87 2.87
C LEU A 57 -10.84 -9.18 2.18
N GLN A 58 -9.90 -9.96 1.62
CA GLN A 58 -10.21 -11.29 1.06
C GLN A 58 -10.78 -12.22 2.13
N LYS A 59 -10.19 -12.28 3.33
CA LYS A 59 -10.72 -13.04 4.48
C LYS A 59 -12.11 -12.53 4.93
N ALA A 60 -12.35 -11.24 4.85
CA ALA A 60 -13.66 -10.64 5.13
C ALA A 60 -14.73 -10.95 4.06
N GLY A 61 -14.33 -11.57 2.93
CA GLY A 61 -15.25 -12.02 1.87
C GLY A 61 -15.32 -11.09 0.66
N PHE A 62 -14.36 -10.18 0.51
CA PHE A 62 -14.25 -9.33 -0.70
C PHE A 62 -13.64 -10.12 -1.86
N LYS A 63 -14.05 -9.76 -3.07
CA LYS A 63 -13.34 -10.12 -4.31
C LYS A 63 -12.27 -9.06 -4.56
N ILE A 64 -11.04 -9.51 -4.70
CA ILE A 64 -9.87 -8.64 -4.86
C ILE A 64 -9.48 -8.55 -6.32
N LYS A 65 -9.31 -7.33 -6.84
CA LYS A 65 -8.66 -7.05 -8.10
C LYS A 65 -7.35 -6.29 -7.86
N VAL A 66 -6.28 -6.77 -8.44
CA VAL A 66 -4.98 -6.11 -8.46
C VAL A 66 -4.77 -5.54 -9.85
N LEU A 67 -4.77 -4.21 -9.95
CA LEU A 67 -4.48 -3.53 -11.20
C LEU A 67 -2.97 -3.27 -11.29
N PHE A 68 -2.31 -3.92 -12.23
CA PHE A 68 -0.96 -3.53 -12.63
C PHE A 68 -1.07 -2.37 -13.61
N ALA A 69 -0.92 -1.17 -13.09
CA ALA A 69 -1.17 0.10 -13.77
C ALA A 69 0.01 0.50 -14.66
N ASP A 70 0.26 -0.26 -15.73
CA ASP A 70 1.39 -0.09 -16.64
C ASP A 70 1.34 1.25 -17.40
N TRP A 71 0.17 1.67 -17.88
CA TRP A 71 -0.01 3.01 -18.46
C TRP A 71 0.25 4.12 -17.46
N HIS A 72 -0.24 3.97 -16.22
CA HIS A 72 0.01 4.95 -15.17
C HIS A 72 1.51 5.04 -14.83
N ALA A 73 2.20 3.89 -14.76
CA ALA A 73 3.65 3.86 -14.57
C ALA A 73 4.39 4.61 -15.71
N TYR A 74 3.96 4.38 -16.96
CA TYR A 74 4.55 5.03 -18.12
C TYR A 74 4.28 6.56 -18.12
N LEU A 75 3.04 6.97 -17.86
CA LEU A 75 2.63 8.39 -17.78
C LEU A 75 3.32 9.12 -16.62
N ASN A 76 3.61 8.41 -15.52
CA ASN A 76 4.34 8.93 -14.36
C ASN A 76 5.88 8.78 -14.50
N GLN A 77 6.35 8.46 -15.72
CA GLN A 77 7.77 8.40 -16.09
C GLN A 77 8.60 7.44 -15.20
N LYS A 78 8.03 6.28 -14.85
CA LYS A 78 8.67 5.27 -14.01
C LYS A 78 9.66 4.36 -14.78
N GLY A 79 9.60 4.36 -16.10
CA GLY A 79 10.44 3.59 -17.00
C GLY A 79 9.84 3.52 -18.40
N ASP A 80 10.54 2.88 -19.32
CA ASP A 80 10.02 2.54 -20.63
C ASP A 80 9.10 1.30 -20.59
N TRP A 81 8.46 1.00 -21.72
CA TRP A 81 7.53 -0.12 -21.83
C TRP A 81 8.18 -1.49 -21.60
N GLU A 82 9.43 -1.67 -22.03
CA GLU A 82 10.15 -2.93 -21.87
C GLU A 82 10.42 -3.20 -20.39
N PHE A 83 10.94 -2.20 -19.68
CA PHE A 83 11.16 -2.26 -18.24
C PHE A 83 9.85 -2.53 -17.48
N ILE A 84 8.79 -1.73 -17.73
CA ILE A 84 7.50 -1.87 -17.03
C ILE A 84 6.90 -3.27 -17.26
N ASN A 85 6.94 -3.78 -18.49
CA ASN A 85 6.44 -5.12 -18.81
C ASN A 85 7.26 -6.25 -18.15
N SER A 86 8.57 -6.06 -18.03
CA SER A 86 9.44 -7.02 -17.33
C SER A 86 9.12 -7.09 -15.83
N GLU A 87 8.93 -5.93 -15.22
CA GLU A 87 8.59 -5.83 -13.80
C GLU A 87 7.20 -6.42 -13.50
N LEU A 88 6.20 -6.20 -14.36
CA LEU A 88 4.85 -6.69 -14.17
C LEU A 88 4.80 -8.22 -13.92
N LYS A 89 5.53 -9.01 -14.72
CA LYS A 89 5.60 -10.47 -14.56
C LYS A 89 6.20 -10.88 -13.22
N LYS A 90 7.24 -10.16 -12.76
CA LYS A 90 7.88 -10.39 -11.45
C LYS A 90 6.92 -10.05 -10.32
N TRP A 91 6.19 -8.95 -10.45
CA TRP A 91 5.26 -8.49 -9.44
C TRP A 91 4.12 -9.47 -9.23
N GLU A 92 3.48 -9.97 -10.29
CA GLU A 92 2.40 -10.96 -10.17
C GLU A 92 2.86 -12.20 -9.39
N LYS A 93 4.05 -12.71 -9.68
CA LYS A 93 4.62 -13.85 -8.97
C LYS A 93 4.78 -13.57 -7.48
N TRP A 94 5.26 -12.37 -7.10
CA TRP A 94 5.38 -11.95 -5.70
C TRP A 94 4.03 -11.80 -5.00
N PHE A 95 3.03 -11.23 -5.67
CA PHE A 95 1.68 -11.11 -5.11
C PHE A 95 1.06 -12.49 -4.82
N ARG A 96 1.23 -13.45 -5.71
CA ARG A 96 0.80 -14.85 -5.49
C ARG A 96 1.56 -15.48 -4.32
N ALA A 97 2.87 -15.33 -4.26
CA ALA A 97 3.70 -15.84 -3.17
C ALA A 97 3.33 -15.23 -1.80
N PHE A 98 2.86 -13.99 -1.80
CA PHE A 98 2.37 -13.30 -0.60
C PHE A 98 1.05 -13.89 -0.06
N GLY A 99 0.27 -14.58 -0.88
CA GLY A 99 -1.00 -15.24 -0.51
C GLY A 99 -2.23 -14.65 -1.20
N LEU A 100 -2.04 -13.88 -2.26
CA LEU A 100 -3.11 -13.29 -3.07
C LEU A 100 -3.43 -14.14 -4.32
N GLU A 101 -3.31 -15.46 -4.24
CA GLU A 101 -3.55 -16.38 -5.39
C GLU A 101 -4.99 -16.29 -5.92
N LYS A 102 -5.94 -15.91 -5.05
CA LYS A 102 -7.36 -15.78 -5.43
C LYS A 102 -7.72 -14.40 -5.99
N ALA A 103 -6.76 -13.48 -6.03
CA ALA A 103 -6.98 -12.16 -6.63
C ALA A 103 -7.05 -12.27 -8.16
N GLU A 104 -7.90 -11.45 -8.76
CA GLU A 104 -7.90 -11.22 -10.22
C GLU A 104 -6.81 -10.19 -10.53
N PHE A 105 -5.81 -10.58 -11.31
CA PHE A 105 -4.75 -9.69 -11.77
C PHE A 105 -5.14 -9.11 -13.12
N VAL A 106 -5.16 -7.79 -13.22
CA VAL A 106 -5.54 -7.06 -14.42
C VAL A 106 -4.38 -6.19 -14.87
N LYS A 107 -3.97 -6.32 -16.11
CA LYS A 107 -3.01 -5.41 -16.73
C LYS A 107 -3.76 -4.18 -17.24
N GLY A 108 -3.33 -2.98 -16.83
CA GLY A 108 -4.00 -1.73 -17.14
C GLY A 108 -4.23 -1.53 -18.65
N SER A 109 -3.19 -1.75 -19.46
CA SER A 109 -3.26 -1.60 -20.92
C SER A 109 -4.28 -2.53 -21.61
N GLU A 110 -4.73 -3.61 -20.98
CA GLU A 110 -5.77 -4.49 -21.54
C GLU A 110 -7.16 -3.84 -21.49
N ILE A 111 -7.43 -3.01 -20.49
CA ILE A 111 -8.72 -2.31 -20.36
C ILE A 111 -8.64 -0.86 -20.86
N GLN A 112 -7.50 -0.20 -20.72
CA GLN A 112 -7.32 1.23 -20.95
C GLN A 112 -7.15 1.59 -22.43
N ARG A 113 -6.94 0.61 -23.32
CA ARG A 113 -6.90 0.80 -24.79
C ARG A 113 -8.27 0.68 -25.47
N ASN A 114 -9.32 0.44 -24.71
CA ASN A 114 -10.68 0.38 -25.24
C ASN A 114 -11.17 1.78 -25.63
N PHE A 115 -11.80 1.94 -26.79
CA PHE A 115 -12.33 3.23 -27.26
C PHE A 115 -13.28 3.87 -26.25
N ASN A 116 -14.21 3.11 -25.70
CA ASN A 116 -15.14 3.64 -24.69
C ASN A 116 -14.43 4.13 -23.43
N TYR A 117 -13.31 3.50 -23.05
CA TYR A 117 -12.48 3.98 -21.94
C TYR A 117 -11.86 5.33 -22.26
N ILE A 118 -11.33 5.48 -23.46
CA ILE A 118 -10.71 6.73 -23.92
C ILE A 118 -11.77 7.85 -23.99
N ASP A 119 -12.96 7.54 -24.51
CA ASP A 119 -14.09 8.48 -24.55
C ASP A 119 -14.49 8.93 -23.14
N ASP A 120 -14.57 8.02 -22.17
CA ASP A 120 -14.84 8.36 -20.77
C ASP A 120 -13.74 9.25 -20.17
N VAL A 121 -12.46 8.99 -20.48
CA VAL A 121 -11.34 9.85 -20.04
C VAL A 121 -11.46 11.26 -20.64
N PHE A 122 -11.84 11.40 -21.91
CA PHE A 122 -12.08 12.70 -22.53
C PHE A 122 -13.31 13.41 -21.95
N ASN A 123 -14.39 12.67 -21.66
CA ASN A 123 -15.56 13.22 -20.97
C ASN A 123 -15.19 13.75 -19.56
N LEU A 124 -14.35 13.03 -18.83
CA LEU A 124 -13.80 13.51 -17.57
C LEU A 124 -12.92 14.75 -17.75
N ALA A 125 -12.11 14.80 -18.81
CA ALA A 125 -11.27 15.96 -19.11
C ALA A 125 -12.09 17.22 -19.40
N LEU A 126 -13.23 17.10 -20.09
CA LEU A 126 -14.16 18.22 -20.34
C LEU A 126 -14.79 18.78 -19.05
N LYS A 127 -14.90 17.99 -18.00
CA LYS A 127 -15.55 18.35 -16.72
C LYS A 127 -14.57 18.78 -15.63
N ASN A 128 -13.27 18.53 -15.81
CA ASN A 128 -12.26 18.82 -14.79
C ASN A 128 -11.25 19.86 -15.29
N THR A 129 -10.93 20.83 -14.46
CA THR A 129 -9.90 21.82 -14.77
C THR A 129 -8.49 21.25 -14.58
N ILE A 130 -7.51 21.80 -15.28
CA ILE A 130 -6.08 21.46 -15.11
C ILE A 130 -5.68 21.56 -13.63
N ASN A 131 -6.08 22.63 -12.95
CA ASN A 131 -5.76 22.84 -11.52
C ASN A 131 -6.33 21.74 -10.61
N ARG A 132 -7.52 21.20 -10.91
CA ARG A 132 -8.09 20.06 -10.17
C ARG A 132 -7.26 18.79 -10.39
N GLY A 133 -6.91 18.52 -11.64
CA GLY A 133 -6.04 17.40 -12.01
C GLY A 133 -4.70 17.48 -11.27
N LEU A 134 -3.98 18.59 -11.37
CA LEU A 134 -2.70 18.81 -10.71
C LEU A 134 -2.81 18.72 -9.18
N ARG A 135 -3.85 19.31 -8.57
CA ARG A 135 -4.08 19.22 -7.12
C ARG A 135 -4.26 17.78 -6.65
N SER A 136 -4.93 16.95 -7.44
CA SER A 136 -5.11 15.53 -7.10
C SER A 136 -3.79 14.75 -7.14
N MET A 137 -2.83 15.17 -7.95
CA MET A 137 -1.54 14.53 -8.14
C MET A 137 -0.44 14.97 -7.16
N GLN A 138 -0.66 15.98 -6.32
CA GLN A 138 0.37 16.60 -5.45
C GLN A 138 1.19 15.60 -4.60
N THR A 139 0.59 14.48 -4.20
CA THR A 139 1.23 13.44 -3.37
C THR A 139 1.62 12.19 -4.16
N VAL A 140 1.26 12.12 -5.43
CA VAL A 140 1.47 10.95 -6.31
C VAL A 140 2.48 11.25 -7.41
N ALA A 141 2.44 12.47 -7.98
CA ALA A 141 3.34 12.86 -9.05
C ALA A 141 4.81 12.90 -8.59
N ARG A 142 5.70 12.47 -9.48
CA ARG A 142 7.13 12.46 -9.22
C ARG A 142 7.74 13.88 -9.19
N ASP A 143 7.27 14.74 -10.09
CA ASP A 143 7.66 16.17 -10.20
C ASP A 143 6.41 16.97 -10.56
N ILE A 144 5.80 17.59 -9.55
CA ILE A 144 4.57 18.35 -9.74
C ILE A 144 4.84 19.78 -10.22
N GLU A 145 6.01 20.33 -9.96
CA GLU A 145 6.37 21.69 -10.34
C GLU A 145 6.60 21.79 -11.86
N ASN A 146 7.13 20.72 -12.46
CA ASN A 146 7.32 20.59 -13.90
C ASN A 146 6.35 19.57 -14.50
N ALA A 147 5.10 19.55 -14.04
CA ALA A 147 4.10 18.57 -14.42
C ALA A 147 3.88 18.53 -15.93
N LYS A 148 3.91 17.33 -16.50
CA LYS A 148 3.57 17.06 -17.90
C LYS A 148 2.06 16.88 -18.06
N ILE A 149 1.55 17.06 -19.27
CA ILE A 149 0.14 16.78 -19.60
C ILE A 149 -0.27 15.37 -19.17
N SER A 150 0.65 14.39 -19.30
CA SER A 150 0.43 13.01 -18.85
C SER A 150 0.04 12.90 -17.38
N GLN A 151 0.56 13.78 -16.52
CA GLN A 151 0.24 13.80 -15.08
C GLN A 151 -1.12 14.45 -14.78
N VAL A 152 -1.72 15.18 -15.74
CA VAL A 152 -3.10 15.65 -15.64
C VAL A 152 -4.08 14.58 -16.13
N ILE A 153 -3.68 13.79 -17.14
CA ILE A 153 -4.48 12.66 -17.65
C ILE A 153 -4.52 11.50 -16.66
N TYR A 154 -3.44 11.25 -15.95
CA TYR A 154 -3.28 10.17 -14.97
C TYR A 154 -4.48 10.03 -14.00
N PRO A 155 -4.90 11.06 -13.25
CA PRO A 155 -6.03 10.92 -12.31
C PRO A 155 -7.36 10.67 -13.02
N LEU A 156 -7.55 11.14 -14.24
CA LEU A 156 -8.76 10.90 -15.03
C LEU A 156 -8.84 9.43 -15.46
N MET A 157 -7.72 8.84 -15.83
CA MET A 157 -7.63 7.40 -16.10
C MET A 157 -7.91 6.58 -14.85
N GLN A 158 -7.36 6.95 -13.69
CA GLN A 158 -7.63 6.25 -12.43
C GLN A 158 -9.12 6.34 -12.04
N ILE A 159 -9.82 7.43 -12.37
CA ILE A 159 -11.28 7.53 -12.20
C ILE A 159 -12.00 6.55 -13.14
N ALA A 160 -11.62 6.48 -14.41
CA ALA A 160 -12.22 5.56 -15.37
C ALA A 160 -11.99 4.09 -14.98
N ASP A 161 -10.85 3.75 -14.36
CA ASP A 161 -10.54 2.39 -13.90
C ASP A 161 -11.63 1.79 -13.00
N PHE A 162 -12.30 2.59 -12.15
CA PHE A 162 -13.42 2.11 -11.33
C PHE A 162 -14.51 1.46 -12.17
N LYS A 163 -14.89 2.10 -13.28
CA LYS A 163 -15.95 1.63 -14.18
C LYS A 163 -15.51 0.39 -14.95
N TYR A 164 -14.32 0.41 -15.52
CA TYR A 164 -13.85 -0.68 -16.40
C TYR A 164 -13.38 -1.91 -15.64
N LEU A 165 -12.93 -1.75 -14.40
CA LEU A 165 -12.72 -2.84 -13.45
C LEU A 165 -14.02 -3.35 -12.82
N LYS A 166 -15.14 -2.63 -12.98
CA LYS A 166 -16.46 -2.99 -12.40
C LYS A 166 -16.40 -3.19 -10.89
N VAL A 167 -15.76 -2.29 -10.17
CA VAL A 167 -15.53 -2.40 -8.74
C VAL A 167 -16.52 -1.61 -7.91
N ASP A 168 -16.71 -2.05 -6.66
CA ASP A 168 -17.53 -1.34 -5.67
C ASP A 168 -16.71 -0.34 -4.86
N GLY A 169 -15.37 -0.48 -4.86
CA GLY A 169 -14.47 0.41 -4.12
C GLY A 169 -13.01 0.25 -4.47
N ALA A 170 -12.18 1.08 -3.84
CA ALA A 170 -10.73 1.07 -3.99
C ALA A 170 -10.01 1.08 -2.64
N LEU A 171 -8.82 0.44 -2.61
CA LEU A 171 -7.83 0.54 -1.56
C LEU A 171 -6.66 1.38 -2.06
N GLY A 172 -6.16 2.26 -1.22
CA GLY A 172 -4.92 2.99 -1.48
C GLY A 172 -4.24 3.43 -0.19
N GLY A 173 -2.99 3.84 -0.28
CA GLY A 173 -2.38 4.61 0.79
C GLY A 173 -3.04 5.99 0.90
N ILE A 174 -2.84 6.67 2.02
CA ILE A 174 -3.44 8.01 2.25
C ILE A 174 -3.04 9.03 1.18
N GLU A 175 -1.93 8.82 0.48
CA GLU A 175 -1.49 9.67 -0.63
C GLU A 175 -2.43 9.62 -1.83
N GLN A 176 -3.22 8.53 -1.98
CA GLN A 176 -4.20 8.37 -3.05
C GLN A 176 -5.50 9.15 -2.77
N ARG A 177 -5.67 9.64 -1.54
CA ARG A 177 -6.91 10.27 -1.10
C ARG A 177 -7.41 11.37 -2.02
N LYS A 178 -6.50 12.24 -2.51
CA LYS A 178 -6.91 13.37 -3.37
C LYS A 178 -7.48 12.91 -4.72
N ILE A 179 -6.89 11.88 -5.33
CA ILE A 179 -7.41 11.29 -6.57
C ILE A 179 -8.72 10.56 -6.30
N HIS A 180 -8.82 9.82 -5.21
CA HIS A 180 -10.03 9.11 -4.82
C HIS A 180 -11.20 10.08 -4.53
N MET A 181 -10.94 11.24 -3.90
CA MET A 181 -11.97 12.27 -3.72
C MET A 181 -12.42 12.87 -5.06
N LEU A 182 -11.49 13.09 -5.98
CA LEU A 182 -11.83 13.53 -7.32
C LEU A 182 -12.68 12.47 -8.06
N ALA A 183 -12.41 11.18 -7.83
CA ALA A 183 -13.23 10.09 -8.37
C ALA A 183 -14.67 10.13 -7.85
N LEU A 184 -14.89 10.33 -6.55
CA LEU A 184 -16.23 10.46 -5.98
C LEU A 184 -17.04 11.59 -6.62
N GLU A 185 -16.40 12.71 -6.94
CA GLU A 185 -17.07 13.85 -7.57
C GLU A 185 -17.39 13.62 -9.06
N SER A 186 -16.53 12.87 -9.77
CA SER A 186 -16.51 12.80 -11.24
C SER A 186 -17.07 11.50 -11.83
N LEU A 187 -17.21 10.41 -11.07
CA LEU A 187 -17.70 9.13 -11.60
C LEU A 187 -19.11 9.20 -12.20
N LYS A 188 -19.97 10.11 -11.71
CA LYS A 188 -21.28 10.38 -12.29
C LYS A 188 -21.19 10.88 -13.74
N ASP A 189 -20.13 11.60 -14.10
CA ASP A 189 -19.94 12.18 -15.43
C ASP A 189 -19.67 11.11 -16.52
N ILE A 190 -19.29 9.91 -16.09
CA ILE A 190 -19.15 8.72 -16.93
C ILE A 190 -20.18 7.63 -16.62
N ASN A 191 -21.29 8.00 -15.98
CA ASN A 191 -22.39 7.10 -15.64
C ASN A 191 -21.95 5.89 -14.80
N TYR A 192 -21.10 6.11 -13.77
CA TYR A 192 -20.73 5.07 -12.83
C TYR A 192 -21.17 5.37 -11.39
N LYS A 193 -21.41 4.29 -10.62
CA LYS A 193 -21.88 4.36 -9.25
C LYS A 193 -20.84 4.92 -8.29
N GLN A 194 -21.30 5.42 -7.13
CA GLN A 194 -20.41 5.84 -6.05
C GLN A 194 -19.69 4.63 -5.43
N PRO A 195 -18.37 4.67 -5.28
CA PRO A 195 -17.61 3.63 -4.60
C PRO A 195 -17.46 3.90 -3.11
N PHE A 196 -17.08 2.86 -2.35
CA PHE A 196 -16.43 3.04 -1.06
C PHE A 196 -14.89 3.16 -1.26
N LEU A 197 -14.23 3.86 -0.33
CA LEU A 197 -12.78 4.05 -0.39
C LEU A 197 -12.17 3.67 0.96
N ILE A 198 -11.04 2.94 0.92
CA ILE A 198 -10.29 2.56 2.11
C ILE A 198 -8.88 3.12 1.98
N HIS A 199 -8.42 3.89 2.98
CA HIS A 199 -7.07 4.44 3.00
C HIS A 199 -6.27 3.88 4.19
N HIS A 200 -5.06 3.40 3.90
CA HIS A 200 -4.13 2.90 4.90
C HIS A 200 -2.96 3.86 5.13
N GLU A 201 -2.26 3.67 6.25
CA GLU A 201 -1.04 4.41 6.59
C GLU A 201 0.11 4.05 5.64
N LEU A 202 1.07 4.95 5.53
CA LEU A 202 2.32 4.73 4.79
C LEU A 202 3.46 4.42 5.76
N ILE A 203 4.43 3.64 5.31
CA ILE A 203 5.69 3.48 6.02
C ILE A 203 6.61 4.63 5.60
N PRO A 204 7.12 5.44 6.55
CA PRO A 204 8.11 6.48 6.26
C PRO A 204 9.40 5.89 5.67
N SER A 205 10.17 6.73 4.99
CA SER A 205 11.52 6.37 4.54
C SER A 205 12.38 5.90 5.72
N LEU A 206 13.20 4.87 5.54
CA LEU A 206 14.17 4.45 6.56
C LEU A 206 15.15 5.55 6.95
N LYS A 207 15.33 6.56 6.09
CA LYS A 207 16.20 7.73 6.34
C LYS A 207 15.57 8.78 7.25
N GLY A 208 14.27 8.66 7.56
CA GLY A 208 13.53 9.59 8.39
C GLY A 208 12.47 10.40 7.63
N PRO A 209 11.65 11.17 8.36
CA PRO A 209 10.46 11.85 7.83
C PRO A 209 10.76 12.90 6.74
N GLU A 210 11.89 13.55 6.79
CA GLU A 210 12.32 14.54 5.79
C GLU A 210 12.54 13.95 4.39
N HIS A 211 12.68 12.62 4.31
CA HIS A 211 12.79 11.88 3.05
C HIS A 211 11.46 11.30 2.57
N GLY A 212 10.35 11.69 3.18
CA GLY A 212 9.00 11.28 2.82
C GLY A 212 8.71 9.80 3.08
N LYS A 213 7.93 9.18 2.19
CA LYS A 213 7.56 7.76 2.29
C LYS A 213 8.63 6.84 1.71
N MET A 214 8.61 5.56 2.11
CA MET A 214 9.42 4.50 1.53
C MET A 214 9.19 4.40 0.01
N SER A 215 10.27 4.31 -0.76
CA SER A 215 10.22 4.31 -2.23
C SER A 215 11.31 3.46 -2.85
N SER A 216 10.98 2.75 -3.94
CA SER A 216 11.93 1.95 -4.74
C SER A 216 12.99 2.80 -5.47
N SER A 217 12.79 4.11 -5.60
CA SER A 217 13.73 5.01 -6.26
C SER A 217 15.04 5.19 -5.49
N ILE A 218 15.04 4.94 -4.18
CA ILE A 218 16.21 5.10 -3.30
C ILE A 218 16.38 3.82 -2.49
N LYS A 219 17.32 2.97 -2.87
CA LYS A 219 17.53 1.63 -2.25
C LYS A 219 17.76 1.67 -0.74
N GLU A 220 18.43 2.69 -0.23
CA GLU A 220 18.71 2.85 1.20
C GLU A 220 17.49 3.34 2.00
N SER A 221 16.44 3.81 1.33
CA SER A 221 15.21 4.29 1.97
C SER A 221 14.19 3.19 2.23
N MET A 222 14.44 1.97 1.73
CA MET A 222 13.45 0.90 1.72
C MET A 222 14.05 -0.47 2.03
N ILE A 223 13.21 -1.41 2.48
CA ILE A 223 13.51 -2.84 2.54
C ILE A 223 12.72 -3.52 1.43
N SER A 224 13.45 -4.20 0.53
CA SER A 224 12.89 -5.02 -0.53
C SER A 224 12.40 -6.38 0.00
N ILE A 225 11.38 -6.94 -0.62
CA ILE A 225 10.92 -8.31 -0.35
C ILE A 225 12.01 -9.35 -0.68
N SER A 226 12.95 -9.00 -1.57
CA SER A 226 14.08 -9.84 -2.00
C SER A 226 15.32 -9.70 -1.12
N ASP A 227 15.38 -8.68 -0.22
CA ASP A 227 16.53 -8.47 0.65
C ASP A 227 16.85 -9.73 1.50
N SER A 228 18.11 -10.07 1.61
CA SER A 228 18.60 -11.11 2.53
C SER A 228 18.48 -10.65 3.98
N ASP A 229 18.51 -11.58 4.92
CA ASP A 229 18.42 -11.27 6.35
C ASP A 229 19.56 -10.34 6.81
N LYS A 230 20.75 -10.47 6.21
CA LYS A 230 21.90 -9.58 6.47
C LYS A 230 21.63 -8.16 5.95
N GLU A 231 21.01 -8.02 4.78
CA GLU A 231 20.65 -6.72 4.23
C GLU A 231 19.55 -6.05 5.06
N ILE A 232 18.53 -6.81 5.48
CA ILE A 232 17.47 -6.34 6.37
C ILE A 232 18.06 -5.80 7.66
N GLN A 233 18.93 -6.59 8.33
CA GLN A 233 19.58 -6.16 9.57
C GLN A 233 20.42 -4.89 9.36
N ASN A 234 21.20 -4.83 8.29
CA ASN A 234 22.06 -3.67 8.00
C ASN A 234 21.25 -2.40 7.72
N LYS A 235 20.14 -2.51 6.98
CA LYS A 235 19.24 -1.40 6.67
C LYS A 235 18.54 -0.90 7.92
N LEU A 236 18.01 -1.80 8.76
CA LEU A 236 17.34 -1.43 10.01
C LEU A 236 18.29 -0.84 11.04
N ASN A 237 19.54 -1.32 11.13
CA ASN A 237 20.54 -0.74 12.03
C ASN A 237 20.82 0.74 11.70
N LYS A 238 20.81 1.09 10.41
CA LYS A 238 21.04 2.46 9.94
C LYS A 238 19.77 3.32 9.89
N ALA A 239 18.60 2.71 10.05
CA ALA A 239 17.32 3.41 9.92
C ALA A 239 17.13 4.46 11.02
N TYR A 240 16.41 5.51 10.69
CA TYR A 240 15.98 6.54 11.62
C TYR A 240 15.12 5.92 12.73
N CYS A 241 15.51 6.11 13.97
CA CYS A 241 14.78 5.66 15.16
C CYS A 241 15.32 6.38 16.40
N PRO A 242 15.07 7.66 16.58
CA PRO A 242 15.48 8.38 17.80
C PRO A 242 14.76 7.83 19.04
N GLU A 243 15.43 7.87 20.16
CA GLU A 243 14.90 7.39 21.43
C GLU A 243 13.66 8.19 21.87
N GLY A 244 12.56 7.47 22.15
CA GLY A 244 11.30 8.08 22.59
C GLY A 244 10.52 8.80 21.50
N GLU A 245 10.97 8.82 20.24
CA GLU A 245 10.26 9.45 19.14
C GLU A 245 9.40 8.45 18.38
N VAL A 246 8.08 8.59 18.52
CA VAL A 246 7.10 7.67 17.92
C VAL A 246 6.54 8.18 16.59
N LYS A 247 6.47 9.51 16.42
CA LYS A 247 5.90 10.11 15.22
C LYS A 247 6.79 9.86 14.01
N GLU A 248 6.19 9.38 12.91
CA GLU A 248 6.89 9.11 11.65
C GLU A 248 8.16 8.25 11.81
N ASN A 249 8.17 7.37 12.82
CA ASN A 249 9.25 6.42 13.06
C ASN A 249 9.07 5.19 12.15
N PRO A 250 9.99 4.94 11.20
CA PRO A 250 9.85 3.83 10.25
C PRO A 250 9.90 2.46 10.92
N ILE A 251 10.66 2.30 12.02
CA ILE A 251 10.76 1.02 12.73
C ILE A 251 9.43 0.69 13.40
N LEU A 252 8.84 1.63 14.12
CA LEU A 252 7.53 1.46 14.74
C LEU A 252 6.44 1.24 13.69
N SER A 253 6.51 1.93 12.55
CA SER A 253 5.57 1.73 11.45
C SER A 253 5.68 0.33 10.85
N VAL A 254 6.89 -0.21 10.66
CA VAL A 254 7.09 -1.60 10.20
C VAL A 254 6.52 -2.60 11.21
N ILE A 255 6.78 -2.40 12.50
CA ILE A 255 6.25 -3.28 13.55
C ILE A 255 4.72 -3.25 13.56
N LYS A 256 4.11 -2.05 13.53
CA LYS A 256 2.65 -1.85 13.53
C LYS A 256 1.98 -2.47 12.31
N LEU A 257 2.48 -2.14 11.11
CA LEU A 257 1.78 -2.40 9.86
C LEU A 257 2.14 -3.75 9.22
N ILE A 258 3.32 -4.30 9.55
CA ILE A 258 3.81 -5.55 8.96
C ILE A 258 3.95 -6.65 10.02
N ILE A 259 4.56 -6.41 11.19
CA ILE A 259 4.86 -7.50 12.12
C ILE A 259 3.62 -7.92 12.93
N PHE A 260 2.94 -7.00 13.60
CA PHE A 260 1.72 -7.32 14.37
C PHE A 260 0.59 -7.99 13.56
N PRO A 261 0.41 -7.73 12.25
CA PRO A 261 -0.51 -8.49 11.41
C PRO A 261 -0.21 -10.00 11.29
N TYR A 262 1.04 -10.41 11.48
CA TYR A 262 1.50 -11.80 11.30
C TYR A 262 1.83 -12.53 12.61
N HIS A 263 1.96 -11.81 13.71
CA HIS A 263 2.33 -12.35 15.01
C HIS A 263 1.35 -11.89 16.09
N GLU A 264 0.99 -12.79 17.00
CA GLU A 264 0.09 -12.48 18.11
C GLU A 264 0.78 -11.61 19.18
N ASN A 265 2.11 -11.65 19.21
CA ASN A 265 2.93 -10.90 20.15
C ASN A 265 4.25 -10.46 19.50
N PHE A 266 4.84 -9.42 20.06
CA PHE A 266 6.16 -8.92 19.71
C PHE A 266 7.06 -8.96 20.93
N VAL A 267 8.18 -9.70 20.82
CA VAL A 267 9.12 -9.94 21.91
C VAL A 267 10.42 -9.21 21.63
N ILE A 268 10.87 -8.44 22.61
CA ILE A 268 12.19 -7.81 22.62
C ILE A 268 13.08 -8.62 23.58
N GLU A 269 14.09 -9.27 23.02
CA GLU A 269 15.11 -9.98 23.77
C GLU A 269 16.31 -9.05 24.02
N ARG A 270 16.65 -8.88 25.31
CA ARG A 270 17.79 -8.05 25.73
C ARG A 270 18.42 -8.64 27.01
N PRO A 271 19.71 -8.32 27.28
CA PRO A 271 20.37 -8.78 28.50
C PRO A 271 19.63 -8.33 29.77
N GLU A 272 19.70 -9.16 30.84
CA GLU A 272 19.09 -8.88 32.16
C GLU A 272 19.48 -7.50 32.72
N LYS A 273 20.75 -7.09 32.56
CA LYS A 273 21.24 -5.78 32.98
C LYS A 273 20.53 -4.59 32.32
N PHE A 274 19.82 -4.82 31.21
CA PHE A 274 19.01 -3.83 30.51
C PHE A 274 17.51 -4.07 30.66
N GLY A 275 17.09 -4.88 31.65
CA GLY A 275 15.71 -5.17 31.98
C GLY A 275 15.16 -6.47 31.39
N GLY A 276 16.01 -7.32 30.80
CA GLY A 276 15.62 -8.64 30.33
C GLY A 276 14.60 -8.67 29.19
N LYS A 277 14.01 -9.83 28.99
CA LYS A 277 12.98 -10.07 27.95
C LYS A 277 11.69 -9.31 28.26
N VAL A 278 11.13 -8.62 27.24
CA VAL A 278 9.82 -7.94 27.32
C VAL A 278 8.94 -8.38 26.15
N GLU A 279 7.65 -8.61 26.44
CA GLU A 279 6.66 -9.07 25.47
C GLU A 279 5.49 -8.07 25.36
N PHE A 280 5.06 -7.79 24.15
CA PHE A 280 3.93 -6.91 23.83
C PHE A 280 2.90 -7.67 23.00
N LYS A 281 1.65 -7.71 23.48
CA LYS A 281 0.50 -8.26 22.75
C LYS A 281 -0.18 -7.22 21.87
N GLU A 282 -0.09 -5.96 22.27
CA GLU A 282 -0.70 -4.84 21.54
C GLU A 282 0.38 -3.82 21.13
N TYR A 283 0.25 -3.30 19.92
CA TYR A 283 1.17 -2.28 19.41
C TYR A 283 1.20 -1.01 20.29
N LEU A 284 0.04 -0.61 20.83
CA LEU A 284 -0.04 0.60 21.67
C LEU A 284 0.79 0.50 22.96
N ASP A 285 0.93 -0.68 23.52
CA ASP A 285 1.76 -0.89 24.74
C ASP A 285 3.25 -0.79 24.40
N LEU A 286 3.64 -1.30 23.22
CA LEU A 286 5.00 -1.13 22.70
C LEU A 286 5.31 0.34 22.44
N GLU A 287 4.43 1.04 21.72
CA GLU A 287 4.58 2.46 21.38
C GLU A 287 4.71 3.32 22.64
N LYS A 288 3.85 3.10 23.64
CA LYS A 288 3.92 3.76 24.94
C LYS A 288 5.26 3.50 25.66
N SER A 289 5.70 2.24 25.69
CA SER A 289 6.97 1.86 26.32
C SER A 289 8.17 2.49 25.64
N PHE A 290 8.11 2.64 24.29
CA PHE A 290 9.15 3.31 23.52
C PHE A 290 9.13 4.83 23.77
N LEU A 291 7.95 5.46 23.79
CA LEU A 291 7.78 6.87 24.13
C LEU A 291 8.33 7.20 25.52
N GLU A 292 8.11 6.32 26.49
CA GLU A 292 8.62 6.41 27.87
C GLU A 292 10.12 6.06 27.99
N LYS A 293 10.82 5.81 26.88
CA LYS A 293 12.25 5.45 26.79
C LYS A 293 12.62 4.18 27.55
N LYS A 294 11.67 3.27 27.77
CA LYS A 294 11.88 1.96 28.40
C LYS A 294 12.52 0.95 27.44
N ILE A 295 12.47 1.21 26.15
CA ILE A 295 13.01 0.39 25.07
C ILE A 295 14.07 1.17 24.30
N HIS A 296 15.30 0.63 24.31
CA HIS A 296 16.39 1.24 23.54
C HIS A 296 16.18 1.03 22.03
N PRO A 297 16.46 2.03 21.18
CA PRO A 297 16.29 1.93 19.73
C PRO A 297 16.96 0.70 19.09
N MET A 298 18.15 0.31 19.54
CA MET A 298 18.84 -0.86 18.99
C MET A 298 18.16 -2.18 19.32
N ASP A 299 17.57 -2.32 20.52
CA ASP A 299 16.82 -3.52 20.90
C ASP A 299 15.55 -3.64 20.04
N LEU A 300 14.88 -2.51 19.82
CA LEU A 300 13.72 -2.43 18.93
C LEU A 300 14.07 -2.82 17.50
N LYS A 301 15.16 -2.27 16.93
CA LYS A 301 15.65 -2.56 15.58
C LYS A 301 16.05 -4.03 15.42
N ASN A 302 16.75 -4.61 16.37
CA ASN A 302 17.18 -6.01 16.32
C ASN A 302 15.98 -6.96 16.32
N SER A 303 15.01 -6.69 17.20
CA SER A 303 13.78 -7.49 17.26
C SER A 303 12.95 -7.32 15.98
N CYS A 304 12.82 -6.08 15.47
CA CYS A 304 12.17 -5.80 14.19
C CYS A 304 12.82 -6.59 13.04
N ALA A 305 14.14 -6.61 12.96
CA ALA A 305 14.87 -7.35 11.92
C ALA A 305 14.60 -8.85 11.98
N LYS A 306 14.62 -9.45 13.18
CA LYS A 306 14.33 -10.88 13.40
C LYS A 306 12.95 -11.25 12.87
N TYR A 307 11.90 -10.59 13.34
CA TYR A 307 10.52 -10.87 12.92
C TYR A 307 10.29 -10.60 11.43
N LEU A 308 10.85 -9.52 10.91
CA LEU A 308 10.72 -9.18 9.50
C LEU A 308 11.39 -10.22 8.61
N SER A 309 12.61 -10.68 8.98
CA SER A 309 13.31 -11.75 8.25
C SER A 309 12.50 -13.04 8.18
N GLU A 310 11.87 -13.44 9.30
CA GLU A 310 11.00 -14.63 9.35
C GLU A 310 9.78 -14.50 8.41
N ILE A 311 9.16 -13.32 8.35
CA ILE A 311 8.02 -13.05 7.47
C ILE A 311 8.46 -13.12 6.00
N LEU A 312 9.53 -12.39 5.66
CA LEU A 312 10.01 -12.31 4.28
C LEU A 312 10.59 -13.63 3.78
N GLU A 313 11.24 -14.41 4.66
CA GLU A 313 11.72 -15.75 4.32
C GLU A 313 10.58 -16.68 3.89
N LYS A 314 9.45 -16.68 4.60
CA LYS A 314 8.27 -17.48 4.24
C LYS A 314 7.73 -17.10 2.86
N ILE A 315 7.71 -15.80 2.54
CA ILE A 315 7.27 -15.29 1.24
C ILE A 315 8.27 -15.69 0.15
N ARG A 316 9.58 -15.51 0.39
CA ARG A 316 10.65 -15.91 -0.55
C ARG A 316 10.64 -17.41 -0.85
N LYS A 317 10.39 -18.27 0.15
CA LYS A 317 10.24 -19.71 -0.04
C LYS A 317 9.06 -20.05 -0.95
N ARG A 318 7.89 -19.42 -0.74
CA ARG A 318 6.73 -19.61 -1.62
C ARG A 318 7.01 -19.13 -3.04
N HIS A 319 7.68 -17.98 -3.19
CA HIS A 319 8.03 -17.41 -4.50
C HIS A 319 8.93 -18.36 -5.33
N LYS A 320 9.81 -19.13 -4.70
CA LYS A 320 10.65 -20.12 -5.41
C LYS A 320 9.84 -21.31 -5.94
N ASN A 321 8.71 -21.60 -5.33
CA ASN A 321 7.87 -22.77 -5.65
C ASN A 321 6.74 -22.46 -6.65
N ILE A 322 6.53 -21.20 -7.03
CA ILE A 322 5.63 -20.74 -8.08
C ILE A 322 6.42 -20.63 -9.41
#